data_582040fb6e7155e18b2a73c5f4fa1f19
#
_entry.id   582040fb6e7155e18b2a73c5f4fa1f19
#
_cell.length_a   1.000
_cell.length_b   1.000
_cell.length_c   1.000
_cell.angle_alpha   90.00
_cell.angle_beta   90.00
_cell.angle_gamma   90.00
#
_symmetry.space_group_name_H-M   'P 1'
#
loop_
_entity.id
_entity.type
_entity.pdbx_description
1 polymer ?
#
loop_
_entity_poly.entity_id
_entity_poly.type
_entity_poly.pdbx_seq_one_letter_code
_entity_poly.pdbx_strand_id
1 'polypeptide(L)'
;IIVNPVDTNAVKPIMDQATKAGIPLVFVNRRPQAELTDKMAYVGSDSILAGRLQMEALAKAMNGKGNVAILLGDLANESTRDRTKGVEEVVAKYPNIKIVQKQTAKFTRNDAVDVVSNWMTSGEDIQAIASNNDEMAIGALQALGKNPNHILIAGVDGTPDALQMLKSGKIIATIFQDAKGQGEGAVDAAIKLANGEKVEKIIDVPYQLITKENMAEFTNRN
;
A
#
# COMPACT_ATOMS: atom_id res chain seq x y z
N ILE A 1 22.42 10.45 4.21
CA ILE A 1 21.79 10.01 2.94
C ILE A 1 20.37 9.53 3.27
N ILE A 2 19.37 9.94 2.45
CA ILE A 2 18.00 9.45 2.52
C ILE A 2 17.71 8.69 1.23
N VAL A 3 17.14 7.48 1.33
CA VAL A 3 16.90 6.57 0.20
C VAL A 3 15.49 5.99 0.25
N ASN A 4 14.76 6.09 -0.87
CA ASN A 4 13.58 5.28 -1.14
C ASN A 4 13.98 4.19 -2.15
N PRO A 5 14.25 2.94 -1.72
CA PRO A 5 14.81 1.93 -2.61
C PRO A 5 13.79 1.44 -3.65
N VAL A 6 14.22 1.26 -4.89
CA VAL A 6 13.37 0.65 -5.94
C VAL A 6 13.14 -0.83 -5.64
N ASP A 7 14.22 -1.56 -5.31
CA ASP A 7 14.18 -2.94 -4.87
C ASP A 7 14.63 -3.03 -3.40
N THR A 8 13.74 -3.47 -2.54
CA THR A 8 13.98 -3.57 -1.09
C THR A 8 14.92 -4.73 -0.70
N ASN A 9 15.19 -5.65 -1.62
CA ASN A 9 16.14 -6.75 -1.42
C ASN A 9 17.57 -6.34 -1.86
N ALA A 10 17.72 -5.37 -2.78
CA ALA A 10 19.00 -4.98 -3.37
C ALA A 10 19.66 -3.79 -2.64
N VAL A 11 19.41 -3.61 -1.33
CA VAL A 11 19.90 -2.46 -0.54
C VAL A 11 21.30 -2.65 0.06
N LYS A 12 21.79 -3.89 0.11
CA LYS A 12 23.05 -4.19 0.80
C LYS A 12 24.26 -3.40 0.28
N PRO A 13 24.48 -3.19 -1.03
CA PRO A 13 25.62 -2.40 -1.51
C PRO A 13 25.65 -0.97 -0.99
N ILE A 14 24.52 -0.27 -0.96
CA ILE A 14 24.47 1.10 -0.43
C ILE A 14 24.68 1.12 1.10
N MET A 15 24.14 0.14 1.82
CA MET A 15 24.36 0.00 3.27
C MET A 15 25.83 -0.23 3.58
N ASP A 16 26.51 -1.13 2.87
CA ASP A 16 27.93 -1.43 3.07
C ASP A 16 28.80 -0.19 2.75
N GLN A 17 28.49 0.53 1.67
CA GLN A 17 29.22 1.76 1.31
C GLN A 17 29.02 2.88 2.34
N ALA A 18 27.79 3.12 2.78
CA ALA A 18 27.48 4.10 3.81
C ALA A 18 28.18 3.75 5.13
N THR A 19 28.16 2.48 5.54
CA THR A 19 28.84 2.00 6.74
C THR A 19 30.35 2.21 6.64
N LYS A 20 30.98 1.84 5.52
CA LYS A 20 32.43 2.02 5.28
C LYS A 20 32.83 3.48 5.29
N ALA A 21 31.99 4.36 4.77
CA ALA A 21 32.24 5.81 4.76
C ALA A 21 31.88 6.51 6.08
N GLY A 22 31.25 5.79 7.03
CA GLY A 22 30.77 6.37 8.29
C GLY A 22 29.58 7.30 8.14
N ILE A 23 28.89 7.27 6.99
CA ILE A 23 27.78 8.17 6.64
C ILE A 23 26.46 7.56 7.11
N PRO A 24 25.63 8.31 7.87
CA PRO A 24 24.29 7.88 8.25
C PRO A 24 23.38 7.65 7.04
N LEU A 25 22.53 6.62 7.13
CA LEU A 25 21.62 6.21 6.07
C LEU A 25 20.19 6.06 6.61
N VAL A 26 19.25 6.77 6.02
CA VAL A 26 17.82 6.66 6.36
C VAL A 26 17.07 6.13 5.15
N PHE A 27 16.37 5.03 5.35
CA PHE A 27 15.40 4.54 4.38
C PHE A 27 14.04 5.17 4.64
N VAL A 28 13.33 5.55 3.58
CA VAL A 28 12.00 6.13 3.68
C VAL A 28 11.01 5.37 2.82
N ASN A 29 9.76 5.26 3.27
CA ASN A 29 8.64 4.63 2.59
C ASN A 29 8.81 3.10 2.43
N ARG A 30 9.82 2.64 1.69
CA ARG A 30 10.05 1.23 1.39
C ARG A 30 11.07 0.63 2.35
N ARG A 31 10.61 -0.36 3.13
CA ARG A 31 11.43 -0.98 4.17
C ARG A 31 12.49 -1.90 3.57
N PRO A 32 13.79 -1.67 3.85
CA PRO A 32 14.84 -2.56 3.38
C PRO A 32 14.71 -3.96 3.98
N GLN A 33 14.96 -4.99 3.19
CA GLN A 33 15.01 -6.39 3.62
C GLN A 33 16.42 -6.73 4.14
N ALA A 34 16.91 -5.92 5.09
CA ALA A 34 18.21 -6.08 5.73
C ALA A 34 18.18 -5.51 7.14
N GLU A 35 19.08 -5.98 8.00
CA GLU A 35 19.21 -5.48 9.36
C GLU A 35 19.86 -4.10 9.36
N LEU A 36 19.23 -3.14 10.05
CA LEU A 36 19.73 -1.78 10.20
C LEU A 36 20.80 -1.69 11.29
N THR A 37 21.90 -1.00 10.99
CA THR A 37 22.95 -0.68 11.98
C THR A 37 22.56 0.53 12.81
N ASP A 38 23.40 0.90 13.82
CA ASP A 38 23.11 2.02 14.71
C ASP A 38 23.16 3.41 14.03
N LYS A 39 23.76 3.51 12.82
CA LYS A 39 23.76 4.71 11.99
C LYS A 39 22.70 4.67 10.88
N MET A 40 21.74 3.76 11.01
CA MET A 40 20.70 3.58 10.00
C MET A 40 19.32 3.59 10.66
N ALA A 41 18.35 4.18 9.93
CA ALA A 41 16.94 4.15 10.32
C ALA A 41 16.04 3.89 9.11
N TYR A 42 14.85 3.40 9.39
CA TYR A 42 13.74 3.33 8.46
C TYR A 42 12.59 4.19 8.98
N VAL A 43 12.04 5.05 8.11
CA VAL A 43 10.84 5.85 8.36
C VAL A 43 9.78 5.45 7.36
N GLY A 44 8.68 4.91 7.84
CA GLY A 44 7.59 4.41 6.98
C GLY A 44 6.47 3.82 7.79
N SER A 45 5.66 3.00 7.17
CA SER A 45 4.40 2.51 7.73
C SER A 45 4.35 0.98 7.71
N ASP A 46 3.55 0.36 8.59
CA ASP A 46 3.30 -1.09 8.60
C ASP A 46 2.40 -1.50 7.43
N SER A 47 2.99 -2.00 6.36
CA SER A 47 2.27 -2.42 5.15
C SER A 47 1.30 -3.59 5.39
N ILE A 48 1.53 -4.44 6.39
CA ILE A 48 0.57 -5.50 6.78
C ILE A 48 -0.71 -4.87 7.33
N LEU A 49 -0.57 -3.82 8.17
CA LEU A 49 -1.72 -3.09 8.69
C LEU A 49 -2.57 -2.48 7.57
N ALA A 50 -1.93 -1.91 6.52
CA ALA A 50 -2.67 -1.36 5.38
C ALA A 50 -3.56 -2.43 4.71
N GLY A 51 -3.00 -3.61 4.43
CA GLY A 51 -3.76 -4.72 3.86
C GLY A 51 -4.90 -5.21 4.76
N ARG A 52 -4.68 -5.26 6.08
CA ARG A 52 -5.71 -5.61 7.06
C ARG A 52 -6.86 -4.59 7.05
N LEU A 53 -6.57 -3.30 7.19
CA LEU A 53 -7.57 -2.24 7.19
C LEU A 53 -8.39 -2.23 5.89
N GLN A 54 -7.74 -2.39 4.75
CA GLN A 54 -8.37 -2.49 3.45
C GLN A 54 -9.35 -3.67 3.37
N MET A 55 -8.88 -4.86 3.73
CA MET A 55 -9.70 -6.06 3.61
C MET A 55 -10.82 -6.11 4.67
N GLU A 56 -10.63 -5.56 5.86
CA GLU A 56 -11.69 -5.43 6.86
C GLU A 56 -12.83 -4.53 6.36
N ALA A 57 -12.49 -3.41 5.67
CA ALA A 57 -13.48 -2.55 5.04
C ALA A 57 -14.26 -3.30 3.94
N LEU A 58 -13.56 -4.04 3.07
CA LEU A 58 -14.18 -4.86 2.03
C LEU A 58 -15.04 -5.98 2.62
N ALA A 59 -14.54 -6.74 3.60
CA ALA A 59 -15.28 -7.85 4.22
C ALA A 59 -16.58 -7.36 4.88
N LYS A 60 -16.54 -6.21 5.55
CA LYS A 60 -17.73 -5.56 6.10
C LYS A 60 -18.74 -5.20 5.00
N ALA A 61 -18.30 -4.58 3.93
CA ALA A 61 -19.16 -4.19 2.81
C ALA A 61 -19.74 -5.40 2.05
N MET A 62 -19.00 -6.51 2.01
CA MET A 62 -19.42 -7.79 1.41
C MET A 62 -20.33 -8.61 2.35
N ASN A 63 -20.64 -8.14 3.55
CA ASN A 63 -21.35 -8.92 4.58
C ASN A 63 -20.68 -10.27 4.88
N GLY A 64 -19.35 -10.31 4.84
CA GLY A 64 -18.52 -11.47 5.19
C GLY A 64 -18.56 -12.64 4.22
N LYS A 65 -18.99 -12.44 2.95
CA LYS A 65 -19.08 -13.50 1.94
C LYS A 65 -18.81 -12.99 0.53
N GLY A 66 -18.26 -13.85 -0.34
CA GLY A 66 -18.03 -13.58 -1.76
C GLY A 66 -16.58 -13.81 -2.17
N ASN A 67 -16.27 -13.49 -3.41
CA ASN A 67 -14.97 -13.69 -4.03
C ASN A 67 -14.19 -12.38 -4.13
N VAL A 68 -12.93 -12.42 -3.76
CA VAL A 68 -12.01 -11.28 -3.78
C VAL A 68 -10.90 -11.53 -4.78
N ALA A 69 -10.60 -10.53 -5.61
CA ALA A 69 -9.39 -10.48 -6.40
C ALA A 69 -8.39 -9.49 -5.77
N ILE A 70 -7.09 -9.77 -5.90
CA ILE A 70 -6.03 -8.90 -5.40
C ILE A 70 -5.21 -8.38 -6.57
N LEU A 71 -5.16 -7.05 -6.74
CA LEU A 71 -4.21 -6.38 -7.62
C LEU A 71 -2.91 -6.16 -6.86
N LEU A 72 -1.87 -6.90 -7.26
CA LEU A 72 -0.55 -6.82 -6.66
C LEU A 72 0.26 -5.69 -7.27
N GLY A 73 1.05 -5.00 -6.44
CA GLY A 73 2.06 -4.07 -6.89
C GLY A 73 3.26 -4.75 -7.55
N ASP A 74 4.39 -4.07 -7.58
CA ASP A 74 5.66 -4.64 -8.05
C ASP A 74 6.17 -5.68 -7.03
N LEU A 75 6.49 -6.89 -7.53
CA LEU A 75 6.89 -8.03 -6.69
C LEU A 75 8.25 -7.84 -6.00
N ALA A 76 9.11 -6.95 -6.50
CA ALA A 76 10.37 -6.58 -5.87
C ALA A 76 10.19 -5.68 -4.63
N ASN A 77 8.98 -5.14 -4.43
CA ASN A 77 8.66 -4.24 -3.34
C ASN A 77 8.07 -5.02 -2.14
N GLU A 78 8.58 -4.74 -0.94
CA GLU A 78 8.08 -5.38 0.29
C GLU A 78 6.61 -5.03 0.56
N SER A 79 6.17 -3.79 0.27
CA SER A 79 4.80 -3.37 0.51
C SER A 79 3.78 -4.18 -0.31
N THR A 80 4.16 -4.68 -1.49
CA THR A 80 3.32 -5.61 -2.26
C THR A 80 3.07 -6.89 -1.49
N ARG A 81 4.13 -7.50 -0.94
CA ARG A 81 4.03 -8.74 -0.15
C ARG A 81 3.25 -8.54 1.13
N ASP A 82 3.57 -7.47 1.85
CA ASP A 82 3.03 -7.19 3.17
C ASP A 82 1.56 -6.73 3.12
N ARG A 83 1.20 -5.84 2.17
CA ARG A 83 -0.22 -5.48 1.94
C ARG A 83 -1.04 -6.71 1.55
N THR A 84 -0.51 -7.55 0.65
CA THR A 84 -1.17 -8.80 0.25
C THR A 84 -1.34 -9.75 1.43
N LYS A 85 -0.29 -9.93 2.25
CA LYS A 85 -0.35 -10.74 3.47
C LYS A 85 -1.42 -10.23 4.43
N GLY A 86 -1.52 -8.92 4.62
CA GLY A 86 -2.57 -8.32 5.45
C GLY A 86 -3.98 -8.64 4.96
N VAL A 87 -4.20 -8.59 3.63
CA VAL A 87 -5.47 -9.01 3.00
C VAL A 87 -5.75 -10.50 3.28
N GLU A 88 -4.77 -11.38 3.06
CA GLU A 88 -4.90 -12.83 3.28
C GLU A 88 -5.20 -13.18 4.75
N GLU A 89 -4.56 -12.49 5.70
CA GLU A 89 -4.80 -12.68 7.13
C GLU A 89 -6.24 -12.33 7.55
N VAL A 90 -6.84 -11.31 6.92
CA VAL A 90 -8.23 -10.96 7.18
C VAL A 90 -9.16 -11.96 6.52
N VAL A 91 -8.92 -12.33 5.25
CA VAL A 91 -9.74 -13.34 4.54
C VAL A 91 -9.78 -14.65 5.32
N ALA A 92 -8.67 -15.06 5.93
CA ALA A 92 -8.62 -16.29 6.75
C ALA A 92 -9.60 -16.29 7.95
N LYS A 93 -10.09 -15.13 8.40
CA LYS A 93 -11.10 -15.00 9.46
C LYS A 93 -12.53 -15.13 8.94
N TYR A 94 -12.74 -15.11 7.63
CA TYR A 94 -14.05 -15.13 6.99
C TYR A 94 -14.23 -16.39 6.12
N PRO A 95 -14.83 -17.48 6.62
CA PRO A 95 -14.89 -18.75 5.91
C PRO A 95 -15.68 -18.71 4.58
N ASN A 96 -16.51 -17.69 4.39
CA ASN A 96 -17.29 -17.49 3.18
C ASN A 96 -16.69 -16.44 2.22
N ILE A 97 -15.49 -15.93 2.48
CA ILE A 97 -14.73 -15.10 1.55
C ILE A 97 -13.61 -15.95 0.94
N LYS A 98 -13.47 -15.89 -0.37
CA LYS A 98 -12.42 -16.62 -1.10
C LYS A 98 -11.60 -15.66 -1.95
N ILE A 99 -10.28 -15.84 -1.96
CA ILE A 99 -9.42 -15.18 -2.93
C ILE A 99 -9.42 -16.03 -4.19
N VAL A 100 -9.94 -15.48 -5.29
CA VAL A 100 -10.08 -16.19 -6.58
C VAL A 100 -9.02 -15.78 -7.59
N GLN A 101 -8.49 -14.56 -7.48
CA GLN A 101 -7.45 -14.06 -8.37
C GLN A 101 -6.39 -13.26 -7.60
N LYS A 102 -5.12 -13.39 -8.00
CA LYS A 102 -4.00 -12.55 -7.58
C LYS A 102 -3.10 -12.31 -8.77
N GLN A 103 -2.95 -11.08 -9.22
CA GLN A 103 -2.10 -10.75 -10.35
C GLN A 103 -1.42 -9.40 -10.18
N THR A 104 -0.14 -9.31 -10.59
CA THR A 104 0.59 -8.05 -10.53
C THR A 104 0.15 -7.09 -11.63
N ALA A 105 -0.05 -5.83 -11.24
CA ALA A 105 -0.24 -4.68 -12.10
C ALA A 105 0.79 -3.56 -11.76
N LYS A 106 1.89 -3.93 -11.07
CA LYS A 106 3.14 -3.16 -10.88
C LYS A 106 2.94 -1.72 -10.37
N PHE A 107 1.89 -1.48 -9.58
CA PHE A 107 1.49 -0.16 -9.11
C PHE A 107 1.06 0.82 -10.23
N THR A 108 0.79 0.35 -11.45
CA THR A 108 0.40 1.22 -12.55
C THR A 108 -1.09 1.10 -12.90
N ARG A 109 -1.67 2.22 -13.30
CA ARG A 109 -3.08 2.30 -13.72
C ARG A 109 -3.33 1.46 -14.98
N ASN A 110 -2.43 1.57 -15.96
CA ASN A 110 -2.57 0.89 -17.25
C ASN A 110 -2.48 -0.64 -17.11
N ASP A 111 -1.48 -1.16 -16.38
CA ASP A 111 -1.38 -2.61 -16.16
C ASP A 111 -2.62 -3.15 -15.42
N ALA A 112 -3.20 -2.36 -14.50
CA ALA A 112 -4.42 -2.73 -13.80
C ALA A 112 -5.65 -2.77 -14.74
N VAL A 113 -5.74 -1.86 -15.72
CA VAL A 113 -6.79 -1.92 -16.75
C VAL A 113 -6.71 -3.24 -17.50
N ASP A 114 -5.51 -3.63 -17.94
CA ASP A 114 -5.32 -4.87 -18.71
C ASP A 114 -5.65 -6.11 -17.88
N VAL A 115 -5.15 -6.17 -16.63
CA VAL A 115 -5.39 -7.29 -15.72
C VAL A 115 -6.89 -7.47 -15.45
N VAL A 116 -7.59 -6.40 -15.07
CA VAL A 116 -9.02 -6.49 -14.73
C VAL A 116 -9.88 -6.76 -15.96
N SER A 117 -9.53 -6.18 -17.12
CA SER A 117 -10.21 -6.50 -18.39
C SER A 117 -10.10 -7.99 -18.74
N ASN A 118 -8.92 -8.59 -18.50
CA ASN A 118 -8.73 -10.03 -18.70
C ASN A 118 -9.58 -10.86 -17.73
N TRP A 119 -9.66 -10.49 -16.45
CA TRP A 119 -10.52 -11.17 -15.48
C TRP A 119 -12.00 -11.13 -15.90
N MET A 120 -12.47 -9.97 -16.35
CA MET A 120 -13.87 -9.84 -16.81
C MET A 120 -14.14 -10.64 -18.08
N THR A 121 -13.20 -10.65 -19.02
CA THR A 121 -13.33 -11.43 -20.26
C THR A 121 -13.32 -12.94 -20.00
N SER A 122 -12.55 -13.39 -18.99
CA SER A 122 -12.48 -14.80 -18.59
C SER A 122 -13.71 -15.25 -17.78
N GLY A 123 -14.66 -14.35 -17.48
CA GLY A 123 -15.87 -14.68 -16.73
C GLY A 123 -15.65 -14.92 -15.25
N GLU A 124 -14.61 -14.34 -14.68
CA GLU A 124 -14.33 -14.47 -13.23
C GLU A 124 -15.46 -13.87 -12.39
N ASP A 125 -15.94 -14.65 -11.43
CA ASP A 125 -16.96 -14.23 -10.48
C ASP A 125 -16.30 -13.48 -9.30
N ILE A 126 -16.14 -12.15 -9.44
CA ILE A 126 -15.48 -11.28 -8.48
C ILE A 126 -16.50 -10.32 -7.87
N GLN A 127 -16.57 -10.24 -6.54
CA GLN A 127 -17.40 -9.28 -5.82
C GLN A 127 -16.61 -8.13 -5.23
N ALA A 128 -15.29 -8.30 -5.01
CA ALA A 128 -14.45 -7.22 -4.53
C ALA A 128 -13.01 -7.30 -5.08
N ILE A 129 -12.38 -6.13 -5.22
CA ILE A 129 -10.98 -5.99 -5.60
C ILE A 129 -10.24 -5.25 -4.48
N ALA A 130 -9.28 -5.95 -3.86
CA ALA A 130 -8.29 -5.35 -2.97
C ALA A 130 -7.07 -4.94 -3.79
N SER A 131 -6.87 -3.65 -3.98
CA SER A 131 -5.77 -3.12 -4.77
C SER A 131 -4.62 -2.67 -3.88
N ASN A 132 -3.40 -3.11 -4.13
CA ASN A 132 -2.24 -2.72 -3.33
C ASN A 132 -1.93 -1.20 -3.40
N ASN A 133 -2.50 -0.44 -4.35
CA ASN A 133 -2.48 1.02 -4.33
C ASN A 133 -3.69 1.64 -5.05
N ASP A 134 -3.83 2.96 -4.96
CA ASP A 134 -4.94 3.72 -5.54
C ASP A 134 -4.87 3.78 -7.06
N GLU A 135 -3.68 3.91 -7.66
CA GLU A 135 -3.53 3.94 -9.12
C GLU A 135 -4.10 2.69 -9.78
N MET A 136 -3.80 1.52 -9.22
CA MET A 136 -4.37 0.27 -9.72
C MET A 136 -5.88 0.16 -9.41
N ALA A 137 -6.36 0.69 -8.27
CA ALA A 137 -7.79 0.75 -7.97
C ALA A 137 -8.55 1.58 -9.00
N ILE A 138 -7.99 2.71 -9.42
CA ILE A 138 -8.55 3.56 -10.48
C ILE A 138 -8.50 2.86 -11.83
N GLY A 139 -7.41 2.14 -12.13
CA GLY A 139 -7.31 1.31 -13.33
C GLY A 139 -8.39 0.22 -13.37
N ALA A 140 -8.65 -0.43 -12.24
CA ALA A 140 -9.74 -1.40 -12.11
C ALA A 140 -11.11 -0.76 -12.43
N LEU A 141 -11.38 0.44 -11.90
CA LEU A 141 -12.60 1.18 -12.23
C LEU A 141 -12.73 1.48 -13.72
N GLN A 142 -11.63 1.85 -14.38
CA GLN A 142 -11.63 2.12 -15.83
C GLN A 142 -11.96 0.86 -16.62
N ALA A 143 -11.38 -0.28 -16.27
CA ALA A 143 -11.66 -1.57 -16.91
C ALA A 143 -13.13 -2.00 -16.72
N LEU A 144 -13.68 -1.79 -15.55
CA LEU A 144 -15.09 -2.14 -15.23
C LEU A 144 -16.11 -1.20 -15.89
N GLY A 145 -15.71 0.00 -16.31
CA GLY A 145 -16.59 0.96 -16.94
C GLY A 145 -17.79 1.34 -16.06
N LYS A 146 -19.01 0.93 -16.45
CA LYS A 146 -20.23 1.19 -15.67
C LYS A 146 -20.35 0.32 -14.40
N ASN A 147 -19.44 -0.66 -14.21
CA ASN A 147 -19.44 -1.62 -13.09
C ASN A 147 -20.85 -2.23 -12.83
N PRO A 148 -21.46 -2.90 -13.80
CA PRO A 148 -22.83 -3.40 -13.70
C PRO A 148 -22.98 -4.44 -12.58
N ASN A 149 -21.91 -5.14 -12.21
CA ASN A 149 -21.89 -6.15 -11.16
C ASN A 149 -21.63 -5.55 -9.76
N HIS A 150 -21.51 -4.22 -9.67
CA HIS A 150 -21.22 -3.51 -8.41
C HIS A 150 -20.02 -4.07 -7.64
N ILE A 151 -18.94 -4.41 -8.34
CA ILE A 151 -17.71 -4.90 -7.73
C ILE A 151 -17.16 -3.81 -6.80
N LEU A 152 -16.98 -4.17 -5.54
CA LEU A 152 -16.44 -3.27 -4.51
C LEU A 152 -14.93 -3.12 -4.71
N ILE A 153 -14.40 -1.91 -4.57
CA ILE A 153 -12.96 -1.67 -4.73
C ILE A 153 -12.46 -0.86 -3.53
N ALA A 154 -11.30 -1.27 -3.03
CA ALA A 154 -10.55 -0.48 -2.05
C ALA A 154 -9.09 -0.36 -2.50
N GLY A 155 -8.49 0.81 -2.22
CA GLY A 155 -7.11 1.15 -2.55
C GLY A 155 -6.23 1.36 -1.32
N VAL A 156 -5.03 1.83 -1.56
CA VAL A 156 -4.06 2.32 -0.56
C VAL A 156 -3.36 3.51 -1.17
N ASP A 157 -3.07 4.51 -0.42
CA ASP A 157 -2.27 5.73 -0.53
C ASP A 157 -3.08 6.95 -0.07
N GLY A 158 -4.40 7.01 -0.33
CA GLY A 158 -5.24 8.19 -0.05
C GLY A 158 -4.98 9.33 -1.03
N THR A 159 -4.73 9.01 -2.30
CA THR A 159 -4.43 10.02 -3.34
C THR A 159 -5.63 10.93 -3.62
N PRO A 160 -5.40 12.18 -4.09
CA PRO A 160 -6.51 13.08 -4.45
C PRO A 160 -7.50 12.48 -5.44
N ASP A 161 -7.01 11.73 -6.45
CA ASP A 161 -7.86 11.05 -7.42
C ASP A 161 -8.73 9.97 -6.75
N ALA A 162 -8.13 9.17 -5.85
CA ALA A 162 -8.88 8.15 -5.11
C ALA A 162 -9.92 8.77 -4.17
N LEU A 163 -9.61 9.90 -3.52
CA LEU A 163 -10.60 10.63 -2.71
C LEU A 163 -11.79 11.12 -3.55
N GLN A 164 -11.59 11.52 -4.80
CA GLN A 164 -12.68 11.85 -5.72
C GLN A 164 -13.53 10.61 -6.07
N MET A 165 -12.88 9.46 -6.28
CA MET A 165 -13.58 8.18 -6.53
C MET A 165 -14.36 7.75 -5.29
N LEU A 166 -13.79 7.91 -4.10
CA LEU A 166 -14.46 7.63 -2.82
C LEU A 166 -15.67 8.56 -2.61
N LYS A 167 -15.53 9.86 -2.86
CA LYS A 167 -16.61 10.85 -2.77
C LYS A 167 -17.79 10.47 -3.67
N SER A 168 -17.50 9.99 -4.88
CA SER A 168 -18.52 9.56 -5.85
C SER A 168 -19.06 8.14 -5.59
N GLY A 169 -18.55 7.42 -4.58
CA GLY A 169 -18.95 6.06 -4.24
C GLY A 169 -18.46 4.99 -5.22
N LYS A 170 -17.46 5.31 -6.07
CA LYS A 170 -16.86 4.36 -7.02
C LYS A 170 -15.88 3.41 -6.36
N ILE A 171 -15.17 3.85 -5.32
CA ILE A 171 -14.43 2.99 -4.39
C ILE A 171 -15.05 3.13 -3.01
N ILE A 172 -14.87 2.13 -2.15
CA ILE A 172 -15.48 2.13 -0.81
C ILE A 172 -14.53 2.61 0.27
N ALA A 173 -13.24 2.46 0.06
CA ALA A 173 -12.19 2.86 1.00
C ALA A 173 -10.85 3.05 0.29
N THR A 174 -9.99 3.84 0.89
CA THR A 174 -8.54 3.84 0.66
C THR A 174 -7.82 3.96 1.99
N ILE A 175 -6.57 3.54 2.05
CA ILE A 175 -5.76 3.60 3.27
C ILE A 175 -4.76 4.75 3.10
N PHE A 176 -4.90 5.78 3.93
CA PHE A 176 -4.03 6.94 3.89
C PHE A 176 -2.60 6.57 4.24
N GLN A 177 -1.67 6.88 3.35
CA GLN A 177 -0.23 6.84 3.56
C GLN A 177 0.28 8.28 3.68
N ASP A 178 0.73 8.67 4.87
CA ASP A 178 1.20 10.04 5.13
C ASP A 178 2.61 10.25 4.54
N ALA A 179 2.66 10.53 3.25
CA ALA A 179 3.92 10.76 2.54
C ALA A 179 4.69 11.97 3.07
N LYS A 180 3.97 13.01 3.50
CA LYS A 180 4.56 14.19 4.14
C LYS A 180 5.21 13.83 5.48
N GLY A 181 4.47 13.14 6.35
CA GLY A 181 4.99 12.69 7.65
C GLY A 181 6.19 11.76 7.51
N GLN A 182 6.18 10.85 6.51
CA GLN A 182 7.33 10.00 6.21
C GLN A 182 8.54 10.84 5.75
N GLY A 183 8.34 11.82 4.87
CA GLY A 183 9.40 12.71 4.39
C GLY A 183 10.00 13.56 5.52
N GLU A 184 9.17 14.21 6.32
CA GLU A 184 9.59 15.01 7.48
C GLU A 184 10.36 14.16 8.49
N GLY A 185 9.81 12.99 8.87
CA GLY A 185 10.46 12.07 9.78
C GLY A 185 11.80 11.54 9.26
N ALA A 186 11.94 11.31 7.95
CA ALA A 186 13.21 10.89 7.35
C ALA A 186 14.28 11.98 7.41
N VAL A 187 13.91 13.24 7.19
CA VAL A 187 14.83 14.39 7.31
C VAL A 187 15.25 14.56 8.76
N ASP A 188 14.31 14.52 9.71
CA ASP A 188 14.61 14.64 11.13
C ASP A 188 15.55 13.53 11.63
N ALA A 189 15.27 12.28 11.25
CA ALA A 189 16.13 11.15 11.57
C ALA A 189 17.54 11.31 10.97
N ALA A 190 17.64 11.78 9.73
CA ALA A 190 18.93 11.99 9.07
C ALA A 190 19.75 13.10 9.76
N ILE A 191 19.12 14.20 10.17
CA ILE A 191 19.77 15.29 10.90
C ILE A 191 20.28 14.80 12.25
N LYS A 192 19.44 14.11 13.04
CA LYS A 192 19.83 13.56 14.34
C LYS A 192 21.02 12.60 14.23
N LEU A 193 20.95 11.65 13.29
CA LEU A 193 22.05 10.71 13.05
C LEU A 193 23.35 11.43 12.60
N ALA A 194 23.24 12.48 11.79
CA ALA A 194 24.39 13.28 11.35
C ALA A 194 25.05 14.03 12.50
N ASN A 195 24.28 14.46 13.49
CA ASN A 195 24.75 15.09 14.72
C ASN A 195 25.28 14.07 15.77
N GLY A 196 25.26 12.78 15.48
CA GLY A 196 25.70 11.74 16.40
C GLY A 196 24.65 11.35 17.46
N GLU A 197 23.42 11.81 17.32
CA GLU A 197 22.32 11.47 18.20
C GLU A 197 21.77 10.06 17.88
N LYS A 198 21.20 9.39 18.88
CA LYS A 198 20.50 8.11 18.69
C LYS A 198 19.10 8.33 18.17
N VAL A 199 18.67 7.50 17.23
CA VAL A 199 17.30 7.42 16.74
C VAL A 199 16.80 5.97 16.81
N GLU A 200 15.51 5.78 16.88
CA GLU A 200 14.89 4.47 16.73
C GLU A 200 15.18 3.91 15.32
N LYS A 201 15.51 2.61 15.25
CA LYS A 201 15.79 1.96 13.96
C LYS A 201 14.57 1.92 13.03
N ILE A 202 13.36 1.90 13.62
CA ILE A 202 12.08 1.92 12.91
C ILE A 202 11.26 3.06 13.49
N ILE A 203 10.94 4.05 12.66
CA ILE A 203 10.08 5.19 12.98
C ILE A 203 8.78 5.00 12.21
N ASP A 204 7.73 4.61 12.93
CA ASP A 204 6.43 4.30 12.32
C ASP A 204 5.62 5.58 12.07
N VAL A 205 5.09 5.68 10.84
CA VAL A 205 4.12 6.69 10.42
C VAL A 205 2.84 5.93 10.08
N PRO A 206 1.84 5.90 10.98
CA PRO A 206 0.76 4.92 10.91
C PRO A 206 -0.16 5.13 9.72
N TYR A 207 -0.57 4.04 9.08
CA TYR A 207 -1.67 4.03 8.12
C TYR A 207 -3.02 4.34 8.78
N GLN A 208 -3.91 5.01 8.05
CA GLN A 208 -5.26 5.35 8.51
C GLN A 208 -6.31 4.98 7.45
N LEU A 209 -7.39 4.35 7.88
CA LEU A 209 -8.51 4.02 6.99
C LEU A 209 -9.27 5.30 6.62
N ILE A 210 -9.47 5.52 5.32
CA ILE A 210 -10.35 6.55 4.79
C ILE A 210 -11.60 5.89 4.19
N THR A 211 -12.74 6.31 4.67
CA THR A 211 -14.06 5.99 4.13
C THR A 211 -14.80 7.28 3.78
N LYS A 212 -15.99 7.17 3.19
CA LYS A 212 -16.79 8.34 2.84
C LYS A 212 -17.14 9.21 4.05
N GLU A 213 -17.24 8.59 5.23
CA GLU A 213 -17.62 9.25 6.47
C GLU A 213 -16.56 10.19 7.03
N ASN A 214 -15.26 9.82 6.88
CA ASN A 214 -14.14 10.58 7.45
C ASN A 214 -13.22 11.22 6.41
N MET A 215 -13.49 11.08 5.11
CA MET A 215 -12.61 11.58 4.05
C MET A 215 -12.32 13.08 4.10
N ALA A 216 -13.22 13.87 4.70
CA ALA A 216 -13.04 15.32 4.81
C ALA A 216 -11.76 15.69 5.60
N GLU A 217 -11.34 14.86 6.55
CA GLU A 217 -10.16 15.05 7.38
C GLU A 217 -8.83 14.90 6.59
N PHE A 218 -8.90 14.27 5.40
CA PHE A 218 -7.74 13.92 4.58
C PHE A 218 -7.60 14.76 3.31
N THR A 219 -8.59 15.59 2.96
CA THR A 219 -8.66 16.29 1.66
C THR A 219 -7.45 17.17 1.34
N ASN A 220 -6.73 17.64 2.35
CA ASN A 220 -5.56 18.54 2.21
C ASN A 220 -4.28 17.96 2.86
N ARG A 221 -4.21 16.66 3.11
CA ARG A 221 -3.08 16.06 3.83
C ARG A 221 -1.98 15.50 2.92
N ASN A 222 -2.29 15.18 1.65
CA ASN A 222 -1.34 14.74 0.62
C ASN A 222 -1.26 15.74 -0.52
#